data_718220973b65d75e60a4621194ecf98a
#
_entry.id   718220973b65d75e60a4621194ecf98a
#
_cell.length_a   1.000
_cell.length_b   1.000
_cell.length_c   1.000
_cell.angle_alpha   90.00
_cell.angle_beta   90.00
_cell.angle_gamma   90.00
#
_symmetry.space_group_name_H-M   'P 1'
#
loop_
_entity.id
_entity.type
_entity.pdbx_description
1 polymer ?
#
loop_
_entity_poly.entity_id
_entity_poly.type
_entity_poly.pdbx_seq_one_letter_code
_entity_poly.pdbx_strand_id
1 'polypeptide(L)'
;YEISCSLVGSEMCIRDREEATTKVNTVFTEFEYDKIPIVDLVNQMINDAVEKRASDIHFDPTPDILNVRIRVDGDLILYAKVPASVKKNLTTRIKIISGMNITETRLPQDGAIKMTHNDAPLDMRVSALPIVDGEKIVIRILDYSRSMAGLDTIGLSKINYDKVMRMIGVPNGIILVTGATGSGKSTTVYSMLQKLNRVDTNIITVEDPVEMKMPGLNQVQVMSEIGLTFAAALRSILRQDPDVIMIGEIRDDETARIAVRASITGHLVLSTLHTNNALNTIERLLDMDVERYLLGSALTGVIAQRLAKKLCPKCRKARPVTDYEKTVFKLALGLDVKEVYEAVGCKHCINGFIGRIAVHEVLMLNQDVRDAIVNNASKEHLRKMVYEKGHTVTLLQDGLEKVVSGDTTFDEIVQIIDVESDFGEDEQELKDALLGKTKKKEEEDANVLNNITGNLTEVLGTTPTDTLPLNNKDTKVAETLNQSEETLGSNPGVQKTEELNTLPSKPKKELLTDVTPSRTKETLNNSKPLPTLENINNSKKADYDIL
;
A
#
# COMPACT_ATOMS: atom_id res chain seq x y z
N TYR A 1 12.13 2.54 -12.24
CA TYR A 1 12.90 2.06 -11.08
C TYR A 1 14.22 1.35 -11.45
N GLU A 2 14.64 1.41 -12.71
CA GLU A 2 15.91 0.82 -13.19
C GLU A 2 17.00 1.85 -13.51
N ILE A 3 16.76 3.14 -13.27
CA ILE A 3 17.67 4.22 -13.73
C ILE A 3 18.79 4.56 -12.72
N SER A 4 18.69 4.17 -11.46
CA SER A 4 19.74 4.49 -10.48
C SER A 4 20.87 3.44 -10.34
N CYS A 5 20.73 2.27 -10.98
CA CYS A 5 21.77 1.21 -10.94
C CYS A 5 22.70 1.18 -12.16
N SER A 6 22.46 1.96 -13.19
CA SER A 6 23.27 1.91 -14.42
C SER A 6 24.53 2.80 -14.41
N LEU A 7 24.75 3.62 -13.37
CA LEU A 7 25.90 4.54 -13.25
C LEU A 7 26.94 4.17 -12.20
N VAL A 8 26.70 3.08 -11.43
CA VAL A 8 27.69 2.57 -10.46
C VAL A 8 27.89 1.09 -10.77
N GLY A 9 29.13 0.72 -11.09
CA GLY A 9 29.49 -0.62 -11.55
C GLY A 9 28.95 -1.72 -10.64
N SER A 10 28.56 -2.84 -11.24
CA SER A 10 27.92 -4.02 -10.62
C SER A 10 28.60 -4.58 -9.37
N GLU A 11 29.88 -4.31 -9.16
CA GLU A 11 30.65 -4.77 -8.00
C GLU A 11 30.37 -3.99 -6.70
N MET A 12 29.98 -2.70 -6.82
CA MET A 12 29.65 -1.89 -5.64
C MET A 12 28.27 -2.24 -5.07
N CYS A 13 27.32 -2.59 -5.93
CA CYS A 13 26.01 -3.09 -5.48
C CYS A 13 26.09 -4.46 -4.78
N ILE A 14 27.14 -5.26 -5.07
CA ILE A 14 27.37 -6.57 -4.45
C ILE A 14 28.07 -6.40 -3.09
N ARG A 15 29.04 -5.49 -2.97
CA ARG A 15 29.74 -5.20 -1.71
C ARG A 15 28.83 -4.60 -0.65
N ASP A 16 27.97 -3.64 -1.01
CA ASP A 16 26.98 -3.07 -0.08
C ASP A 16 25.94 -4.11 0.38
N ARG A 17 25.69 -5.16 -0.39
CA ARG A 17 24.86 -6.29 0.03
C ARG A 17 25.61 -7.23 1.01
N GLU A 18 26.91 -7.40 0.88
CA GLU A 18 27.70 -8.26 1.77
C GLU A 18 28.01 -7.56 3.11
N GLU A 19 28.25 -6.25 3.12
CA GLU A 19 28.44 -5.49 4.37
C GLU A 19 27.14 -5.28 5.15
N ALA A 20 25.97 -5.26 4.47
CA ALA A 20 24.66 -5.26 5.13
C ALA A 20 24.35 -6.60 5.85
N THR A 21 25.06 -7.69 5.52
CA THR A 21 24.85 -9.00 6.17
C THR A 21 25.55 -9.17 7.51
N THR A 22 26.39 -8.23 7.94
CA THR A 22 27.10 -8.29 9.24
C THR A 22 26.35 -7.60 10.39
N LYS A 23 25.19 -6.96 10.14
CA LYS A 23 24.30 -6.54 11.23
C LYS A 23 23.69 -7.79 11.86
N VAL A 24 23.91 -8.00 13.14
CA VAL A 24 23.39 -9.13 13.92
C VAL A 24 21.91 -9.30 13.63
N ASN A 25 21.55 -10.34 12.89
CA ASN A 25 20.15 -10.66 12.58
C ASN A 25 19.51 -11.24 13.86
N THR A 26 18.98 -10.36 14.72
CA THR A 26 18.34 -10.72 15.99
C THR A 26 17.03 -11.52 15.81
N VAL A 27 16.60 -11.72 14.58
CA VAL A 27 15.35 -12.40 14.23
C VAL A 27 15.59 -13.88 13.90
N PHE A 28 16.82 -14.24 13.48
CA PHE A 28 17.13 -15.62 13.09
C PHE A 28 17.00 -16.56 14.29
N THR A 29 16.28 -17.66 14.09
CA THR A 29 16.04 -18.70 15.10
C THR A 29 16.53 -20.04 14.57
N GLU A 30 17.35 -20.75 15.34
CA GLU A 30 17.76 -22.12 15.08
C GLU A 30 16.83 -23.08 15.84
N PHE A 31 16.33 -24.09 15.13
CA PHE A 31 15.45 -25.11 15.69
C PHE A 31 16.13 -26.47 15.71
N GLU A 32 15.86 -27.26 16.72
CA GLU A 32 16.31 -28.66 16.78
C GLU A 32 15.30 -29.54 16.00
N TYR A 33 15.37 -29.50 14.67
CA TYR A 33 14.39 -30.11 13.76
C TYR A 33 14.15 -31.60 13.98
N ASP A 34 15.14 -32.34 14.50
CA ASP A 34 15.06 -33.77 14.75
C ASP A 34 14.35 -34.11 16.07
N LYS A 35 14.19 -33.12 16.99
CA LYS A 35 13.62 -33.32 18.32
C LYS A 35 12.20 -32.76 18.47
N ILE A 36 11.86 -31.77 17.66
CA ILE A 36 10.56 -31.08 17.78
C ILE A 36 9.54 -31.72 16.83
N PRO A 37 8.37 -32.18 17.34
CA PRO A 37 7.29 -32.65 16.49
C PRO A 37 6.87 -31.56 15.50
N ILE A 38 6.55 -31.93 14.26
CA ILE A 38 6.21 -30.98 13.18
C ILE A 38 5.02 -30.09 13.54
N VAL A 39 4.08 -30.59 14.35
CA VAL A 39 2.91 -29.83 14.84
C VAL A 39 3.37 -28.67 15.72
N ASP A 40 4.25 -28.94 16.66
CA ASP A 40 4.75 -27.97 17.62
C ASP A 40 5.68 -26.97 16.95
N LEU A 41 6.50 -27.44 15.98
CA LEU A 41 7.37 -26.59 15.18
C LEU A 41 6.59 -25.50 14.40
N VAL A 42 5.50 -25.90 13.72
CA VAL A 42 4.66 -24.94 12.98
C VAL A 42 3.98 -23.96 13.93
N ASN A 43 3.43 -24.45 15.04
CA ASN A 43 2.80 -23.60 16.05
C ASN A 43 3.80 -22.61 16.67
N GLN A 44 5.01 -23.06 16.97
CA GLN A 44 6.07 -22.20 17.50
C GLN A 44 6.50 -21.14 16.48
N MET A 45 6.69 -21.50 15.20
CA MET A 45 7.02 -20.54 14.15
C MET A 45 5.94 -19.45 13.99
N ILE A 46 4.65 -19.83 14.08
CA ILE A 46 3.55 -18.88 14.02
C ILE A 46 3.55 -17.96 15.25
N ASN A 47 3.64 -18.53 16.46
CA ASN A 47 3.65 -17.75 17.69
C ASN A 47 4.83 -16.78 17.75
N ASP A 48 6.03 -17.24 17.41
CA ASP A 48 7.23 -16.39 17.35
C ASP A 48 7.07 -15.23 16.34
N ALA A 49 6.45 -15.50 15.18
CA ALA A 49 6.18 -14.48 14.18
C ALA A 49 5.19 -13.42 14.71
N VAL A 50 4.15 -13.85 15.42
CA VAL A 50 3.17 -12.95 16.08
C VAL A 50 3.86 -12.09 17.15
N GLU A 51 4.68 -12.69 18.01
CA GLU A 51 5.46 -11.97 19.04
C GLU A 51 6.42 -10.96 18.43
N LYS A 52 7.08 -11.33 17.30
CA LYS A 52 7.96 -10.44 16.54
C LYS A 52 7.19 -9.40 15.69
N ARG A 53 5.85 -9.37 15.79
CA ARG A 53 4.96 -8.45 15.07
C ARG A 53 5.02 -8.60 13.55
N ALA A 54 5.26 -9.79 13.06
CA ALA A 54 5.22 -10.05 11.64
C ALA A 54 3.81 -9.85 11.06
N SER A 55 3.73 -9.31 9.85
CA SER A 55 2.51 -9.26 9.04
C SER A 55 2.32 -10.51 8.20
N ASP A 56 3.43 -11.09 7.73
CA ASP A 56 3.40 -12.26 6.85
C ASP A 56 4.55 -13.21 7.21
N ILE A 57 4.32 -14.53 7.04
CA ILE A 57 5.34 -15.57 7.12
C ILE A 57 5.46 -16.20 5.73
N HIS A 58 6.65 -16.22 5.16
CA HIS A 58 6.95 -16.79 3.86
C HIS A 58 7.75 -18.07 4.03
N PHE A 59 7.29 -19.15 3.42
CA PHE A 59 7.97 -20.42 3.31
C PHE A 59 8.42 -20.59 1.86
N ASP A 60 9.71 -20.35 1.60
CA ASP A 60 10.28 -20.30 0.27
C ASP A 60 11.16 -21.54 0.04
N PRO A 61 10.67 -22.57 -0.66
CA PRO A 61 11.45 -23.77 -0.94
C PRO A 61 12.55 -23.49 -1.96
N THR A 62 13.72 -24.10 -1.70
CA THR A 62 14.84 -24.25 -2.63
C THR A 62 15.15 -25.73 -2.76
N PRO A 63 16.05 -26.19 -3.64
CA PRO A 63 16.39 -27.62 -3.75
C PRO A 63 16.76 -28.26 -2.41
N ASP A 64 17.64 -27.61 -1.65
CA ASP A 64 18.27 -28.19 -0.46
C ASP A 64 17.64 -27.80 0.87
N ILE A 65 17.00 -26.62 0.92
CA ILE A 65 16.45 -26.04 2.16
C ILE A 65 15.10 -25.37 1.90
N LEU A 66 14.36 -25.10 2.99
CA LEU A 66 13.21 -24.21 2.98
C LEU A 66 13.57 -22.95 3.78
N ASN A 67 13.67 -21.81 3.12
CA ASN A 67 13.86 -20.54 3.80
C ASN A 67 12.55 -20.07 4.39
N VAL A 68 12.52 -19.84 5.69
CA VAL A 68 11.39 -19.21 6.37
C VAL A 68 11.75 -17.76 6.62
N ARG A 69 10.99 -16.85 6.03
CA ARG A 69 11.17 -15.40 6.17
C ARG A 69 9.93 -14.80 6.78
N ILE A 70 10.09 -13.81 7.60
CA ILE A 70 8.97 -13.05 8.19
C ILE A 70 9.04 -11.59 7.73
N ARG A 71 7.87 -11.01 7.48
CA ARG A 71 7.77 -9.59 7.15
C ARG A 71 7.45 -8.80 8.42
N VAL A 72 8.38 -7.96 8.84
CA VAL A 72 8.23 -7.10 10.03
C VAL A 72 8.44 -5.65 9.62
N ASP A 73 7.48 -4.81 9.95
CA ASP A 73 7.49 -3.37 9.64
C ASP A 73 7.74 -3.02 8.16
N GLY A 74 7.40 -3.95 7.24
CA GLY A 74 7.58 -3.85 5.80
C GLY A 74 8.77 -4.65 5.25
N ASP A 75 9.80 -4.89 6.05
CA ASP A 75 11.00 -5.61 5.65
C ASP A 75 10.83 -7.13 5.72
N LEU A 76 11.29 -7.84 4.70
CA LEU A 76 11.30 -9.29 4.66
C LEU A 76 12.64 -9.84 5.19
N ILE A 77 12.62 -10.51 6.33
CA ILE A 77 13.80 -10.90 7.10
C ILE A 77 13.88 -12.42 7.20
N LEU A 78 15.08 -13.00 7.04
CA LEU A 78 15.31 -14.42 7.23
C LEU A 78 15.11 -14.79 8.71
N TYR A 79 14.16 -15.69 8.98
CA TYR A 79 13.80 -16.14 10.32
C TYR A 79 14.40 -17.51 10.63
N ALA A 80 14.29 -18.48 9.72
CA ALA A 80 14.85 -19.82 9.90
C ALA A 80 15.20 -20.47 8.56
N LYS A 81 16.10 -21.48 8.62
CA LYS A 81 16.44 -22.36 7.50
C LYS A 81 16.06 -23.79 7.87
N VAL A 82 15.05 -24.36 7.21
CA VAL A 82 14.53 -25.70 7.47
C VAL A 82 15.20 -26.70 6.51
N PRO A 83 15.77 -27.81 7.01
CA PRO A 83 16.42 -28.81 6.16
C PRO A 83 15.42 -29.52 5.25
N ALA A 84 15.90 -30.06 4.11
CA ALA A 84 15.08 -30.73 3.11
C ALA A 84 14.28 -31.91 3.67
N SER A 85 14.81 -32.63 4.68
CA SER A 85 14.14 -33.72 5.37
C SER A 85 12.80 -33.36 6.02
N VAL A 86 12.67 -32.11 6.51
CA VAL A 86 11.48 -31.61 7.21
C VAL A 86 10.56 -30.81 6.30
N LYS A 87 11.09 -30.28 5.17
CA LYS A 87 10.40 -29.36 4.23
C LYS A 87 9.00 -29.85 3.85
N LYS A 88 8.87 -31.10 3.37
CA LYS A 88 7.60 -31.67 2.90
C LYS A 88 6.58 -31.83 4.05
N ASN A 89 7.02 -32.28 5.22
CA ASN A 89 6.15 -32.48 6.37
C ASN A 89 5.61 -31.15 6.90
N LEU A 90 6.44 -30.10 6.92
CA LEU A 90 6.06 -28.76 7.33
C LEU A 90 5.02 -28.17 6.38
N THR A 91 5.25 -28.22 5.06
CA THR A 91 4.28 -27.79 4.03
C THR A 91 2.96 -28.54 4.18
N THR A 92 2.99 -29.87 4.32
CA THR A 92 1.79 -30.68 4.53
C THR A 92 1.04 -30.29 5.79
N ARG A 93 1.75 -30.04 6.90
CA ARG A 93 1.11 -29.61 8.17
C ARG A 93 0.41 -28.26 8.01
N ILE A 94 1.02 -27.28 7.35
CA ILE A 94 0.41 -25.98 7.08
C ILE A 94 -0.86 -26.16 6.24
N LYS A 95 -0.82 -26.97 5.18
CA LYS A 95 -2.01 -27.25 4.34
C LYS A 95 -3.15 -27.90 5.16
N ILE A 96 -2.83 -28.84 6.06
CA ILE A 96 -3.85 -29.47 6.94
C ILE A 96 -4.54 -28.43 7.82
N ILE A 97 -3.78 -27.61 8.53
CA ILE A 97 -4.37 -26.64 9.48
C ILE A 97 -5.09 -25.48 8.79
N SER A 98 -4.79 -25.23 7.51
CA SER A 98 -5.46 -24.22 6.69
C SER A 98 -6.64 -24.77 5.85
N GLY A 99 -6.95 -26.07 5.98
CA GLY A 99 -8.07 -26.70 5.26
C GLY A 99 -7.82 -26.94 3.77
N MET A 100 -6.57 -26.94 3.32
CA MET A 100 -6.18 -27.17 1.93
C MET A 100 -6.09 -28.66 1.61
N ASN A 101 -6.21 -29.00 0.31
CA ASN A 101 -6.01 -30.36 -0.19
C ASN A 101 -4.52 -30.71 -0.23
N ILE A 102 -4.10 -31.66 0.62
CA ILE A 102 -2.70 -32.11 0.73
C ILE A 102 -2.22 -32.94 -0.46
N THR A 103 -3.13 -33.52 -1.24
CA THR A 103 -2.80 -34.36 -2.39
C THR A 103 -2.62 -33.58 -3.68
N GLU A 104 -3.20 -32.37 -3.75
CA GLU A 104 -3.02 -31.48 -4.91
C GLU A 104 -1.84 -30.53 -4.64
N THR A 105 -0.82 -30.63 -5.48
CA THR A 105 0.43 -29.83 -5.39
C THR A 105 0.75 -29.06 -6.65
N ARG A 106 -0.12 -29.13 -7.67
CA ARG A 106 0.10 -28.55 -9.00
C ARG A 106 -0.72 -27.28 -9.24
N LEU A 107 -1.72 -27.03 -8.39
CA LEU A 107 -2.61 -25.88 -8.51
C LEU A 107 -2.45 -24.97 -7.28
N PRO A 108 -2.57 -23.65 -7.46
CA PRO A 108 -2.67 -22.71 -6.33
C PRO A 108 -3.84 -23.05 -5.42
N GLN A 109 -3.67 -22.86 -4.13
CA GLN A 109 -4.72 -23.07 -3.13
C GLN A 109 -4.68 -21.96 -2.10
N ASP A 110 -5.86 -21.55 -1.65
CA ASP A 110 -6.03 -20.62 -0.56
C ASP A 110 -6.75 -21.29 0.62
N GLY A 111 -6.43 -20.88 1.84
CA GLY A 111 -6.99 -21.42 3.05
C GLY A 111 -6.94 -20.43 4.21
N ALA A 112 -7.45 -20.82 5.35
CA ALA A 112 -7.47 -19.98 6.55
C ALA A 112 -7.11 -20.80 7.79
N ILE A 113 -6.35 -20.18 8.69
CA ILE A 113 -6.03 -20.74 10.00
C ILE A 113 -6.68 -19.83 11.05
N LYS A 114 -7.40 -20.44 12.01
CA LYS A 114 -7.92 -19.74 13.18
C LYS A 114 -7.27 -20.35 14.43
N MET A 115 -6.67 -19.50 15.23
CA MET A 115 -6.06 -19.91 16.49
C MET A 115 -6.27 -18.84 17.56
N THR A 116 -5.88 -19.15 18.78
CA THR A 116 -5.87 -18.19 19.88
C THR A 116 -4.43 -17.94 20.30
N HIS A 117 -4.04 -16.68 20.43
CA HIS A 117 -2.74 -16.27 20.95
C HIS A 117 -2.96 -15.29 22.11
N ASN A 118 -2.44 -15.62 23.31
CA ASN A 118 -2.64 -14.83 24.53
C ASN A 118 -4.13 -14.47 24.78
N ASP A 119 -5.01 -15.46 24.69
CA ASP A 119 -6.47 -15.36 24.85
C ASP A 119 -7.18 -14.46 23.81
N ALA A 120 -6.48 -13.94 22.83
CA ALA A 120 -7.05 -13.18 21.72
C ALA A 120 -7.23 -14.06 20.46
N PRO A 121 -8.36 -13.98 19.75
CA PRO A 121 -8.53 -14.67 18.49
C PRO A 121 -7.57 -14.11 17.43
N LEU A 122 -6.92 -15.02 16.72
CA LEU A 122 -6.00 -14.71 15.64
C LEU A 122 -6.45 -15.43 14.37
N ASP A 123 -6.80 -14.67 13.36
CA ASP A 123 -7.13 -15.18 12.03
C ASP A 123 -5.94 -15.02 11.08
N MET A 124 -5.70 -16.02 10.24
CA MET A 124 -4.63 -15.98 9.25
C MET A 124 -5.16 -16.47 7.90
N ARG A 125 -4.75 -15.80 6.85
CA ARG A 125 -4.97 -16.24 5.46
C ARG A 125 -3.71 -16.94 4.96
N VAL A 126 -3.88 -18.06 4.29
CA VAL A 126 -2.79 -18.89 3.79
C VAL A 126 -2.95 -19.07 2.30
N SER A 127 -1.90 -18.80 1.54
CA SER A 127 -1.86 -19.05 0.10
C SER A 127 -0.69 -19.98 -0.21
N ALA A 128 -0.96 -21.06 -0.95
CA ALA A 128 0.02 -22.00 -1.45
C ALA A 128 0.12 -21.90 -2.96
N LEU A 129 1.33 -21.66 -3.46
CA LEU A 129 1.64 -21.52 -4.88
C LEU A 129 2.66 -22.58 -5.31
N PRO A 130 2.35 -23.43 -6.29
CA PRO A 130 3.32 -24.35 -6.89
C PRO A 130 4.46 -23.59 -7.57
N ILE A 131 5.70 -23.94 -7.25
CA ILE A 131 6.92 -23.44 -7.90
C ILE A 131 7.83 -24.60 -8.26
N VAL A 132 8.93 -24.36 -8.97
CA VAL A 132 9.84 -25.41 -9.45
C VAL A 132 10.35 -26.30 -8.31
N ASP A 133 10.71 -25.73 -7.15
CA ASP A 133 11.31 -26.44 -6.03
C ASP A 133 10.29 -26.93 -4.97
N GLY A 134 9.00 -26.89 -5.28
CA GLY A 134 7.92 -27.32 -4.40
C GLY A 134 6.76 -26.34 -4.30
N GLU A 135 6.16 -26.22 -3.12
CA GLU A 135 5.08 -25.24 -2.88
C GLU A 135 5.59 -24.10 -2.01
N LYS A 136 5.54 -22.88 -2.56
CA LYS A 136 5.72 -21.65 -1.77
C LYS A 136 4.45 -21.39 -0.97
N ILE A 137 4.59 -21.15 0.33
CA ILE A 137 3.45 -20.80 1.19
C ILE A 137 3.68 -19.42 1.78
N VAL A 138 2.61 -18.62 1.81
CA VAL A 138 2.57 -17.34 2.52
C VAL A 138 1.40 -17.38 3.51
N ILE A 139 1.70 -17.09 4.78
CA ILE A 139 0.70 -16.93 5.83
C ILE A 139 0.62 -15.45 6.17
N ARG A 140 -0.50 -14.82 5.91
CA ARG A 140 -0.80 -13.45 6.34
C ARG A 140 -1.47 -13.46 7.70
N ILE A 141 -0.90 -12.76 8.64
CA ILE A 141 -1.39 -12.66 10.02
C ILE A 141 -2.34 -11.46 10.10
N LEU A 142 -3.60 -11.70 10.50
CA LEU A 142 -4.62 -10.68 10.68
C LEU A 142 -4.75 -10.39 12.18
N ASP A 143 -3.97 -9.42 12.66
CA ASP A 143 -4.01 -9.00 14.08
C ASP A 143 -5.04 -7.90 14.28
N TYR A 144 -6.24 -8.30 14.68
CA TYR A 144 -7.35 -7.38 14.91
C TYR A 144 -7.12 -6.38 16.04
N SER A 145 -6.31 -6.73 17.03
CA SER A 145 -6.03 -5.86 18.18
C SER A 145 -5.27 -4.60 17.77
N ARG A 146 -4.44 -4.70 16.74
CA ARG A 146 -3.67 -3.57 16.17
C ARG A 146 -4.46 -2.75 15.15
N SER A 147 -5.44 -3.37 14.49
CA SER A 147 -6.28 -2.70 13.50
C SER A 147 -7.35 -1.82 14.13
N MET A 148 -7.63 -1.98 15.43
CA MET A 148 -8.58 -1.19 16.23
C MET A 148 -7.94 0.08 16.83
N ALA A 149 -6.91 0.64 16.20
CA ALA A 149 -6.33 1.90 16.65
C ALA A 149 -7.36 3.03 16.53
N GLY A 150 -7.52 3.83 17.58
CA GLY A 150 -8.35 5.04 17.51
C GLY A 150 -7.73 6.11 16.62
N LEU A 151 -8.54 7.02 16.08
CA LEU A 151 -8.06 8.15 15.25
C LEU A 151 -6.97 8.99 15.92
N ASP A 152 -6.95 9.06 17.23
CA ASP A 152 -5.98 9.75 18.06
C ASP A 152 -4.61 9.03 18.13
N THR A 153 -4.56 7.76 17.75
CA THR A 153 -3.35 6.92 17.86
C THR A 153 -2.69 6.60 16.53
N ILE A 154 -3.33 6.91 15.39
CA ILE A 154 -2.76 6.61 14.04
C ILE A 154 -1.66 7.58 13.59
N GLY A 155 -1.27 8.55 14.41
CA GLY A 155 -0.15 9.46 14.12
C GLY A 155 -0.51 10.70 13.32
N LEU A 156 -1.78 11.11 13.31
CA LEU A 156 -2.19 12.41 12.77
C LEU A 156 -1.59 13.57 13.58
N SER A 157 -1.07 14.60 12.91
CA SER A 157 -0.79 15.87 13.56
C SER A 157 -2.11 16.50 14.09
N LYS A 158 -2.03 17.37 15.08
CA LYS A 158 -3.23 18.01 15.65
C LYS A 158 -4.07 18.71 14.56
N ILE A 159 -3.43 19.40 13.63
CA ILE A 159 -4.10 20.09 12.52
C ILE A 159 -4.82 19.10 11.63
N ASN A 160 -4.17 18.00 11.26
CA ASN A 160 -4.74 16.95 10.42
C ASN A 160 -5.86 16.20 11.16
N TYR A 161 -5.72 15.93 12.46
CA TYR A 161 -6.76 15.33 13.28
C TYR A 161 -8.02 16.21 13.30
N ASP A 162 -7.88 17.53 13.55
CA ASP A 162 -9.01 18.46 13.58
C ASP A 162 -9.70 18.57 12.20
N LYS A 163 -8.94 18.49 11.09
CA LYS A 163 -9.51 18.41 9.74
C LYS A 163 -10.33 17.14 9.55
N VAL A 164 -9.78 15.96 9.92
CA VAL A 164 -10.48 14.67 9.80
C VAL A 164 -11.75 14.66 10.65
N MET A 165 -11.69 15.16 11.88
CA MET A 165 -12.87 15.26 12.75
C MET A 165 -13.98 16.14 12.15
N ARG A 166 -13.63 17.24 11.47
CA ARG A 166 -14.60 18.07 10.75
C ARG A 166 -15.17 17.34 9.54
N MET A 167 -14.34 16.61 8.78
CA MET A 167 -14.78 15.83 7.61
C MET A 167 -15.78 14.73 7.98
N ILE A 168 -15.53 13.97 9.05
CA ILE A 168 -16.47 12.92 9.49
C ILE A 168 -17.70 13.47 10.22
N GLY A 169 -17.69 14.73 10.61
CA GLY A 169 -18.81 15.41 11.26
C GLY A 169 -19.86 15.98 10.31
N VAL A 170 -19.63 15.92 8.98
CA VAL A 170 -20.64 16.38 8.01
C VAL A 170 -21.70 15.30 7.78
N PRO A 171 -22.96 15.70 7.50
CA PRO A 171 -24.05 14.73 7.33
C PRO A 171 -23.94 13.92 6.03
N ASN A 172 -23.30 14.47 5.01
CA ASN A 172 -23.16 13.83 3.70
C ASN A 172 -21.92 14.33 2.96
N GLY A 173 -21.45 13.56 2.00
CA GLY A 173 -20.25 13.84 1.23
C GLY A 173 -19.39 12.59 1.08
N ILE A 174 -18.32 12.66 0.31
CA ILE A 174 -17.36 11.57 0.15
C ILE A 174 -16.00 11.94 0.73
N ILE A 175 -15.45 11.05 1.55
CA ILE A 175 -14.10 11.15 2.12
C ILE A 175 -13.29 9.98 1.58
N LEU A 176 -12.13 10.28 1.02
CA LEU A 176 -11.25 9.29 0.40
C LEU A 176 -9.94 9.17 1.14
N VAL A 177 -9.54 7.93 1.45
CA VAL A 177 -8.21 7.63 1.97
C VAL A 177 -7.38 7.02 0.86
N THR A 178 -6.23 7.61 0.55
CA THR A 178 -5.42 7.20 -0.58
C THR A 178 -3.99 6.87 -0.18
N GLY A 179 -3.32 6.07 -1.01
CA GLY A 179 -1.95 5.65 -0.80
C GLY A 179 -1.66 4.28 -1.41
N ALA A 180 -0.39 3.89 -1.43
CA ALA A 180 0.05 2.58 -1.91
C ALA A 180 -0.52 1.43 -1.07
N THR A 181 -0.41 0.20 -1.56
CA THR A 181 -0.71 -1.00 -0.77
C THR A 181 0.17 -1.03 0.47
N GLY A 182 -0.42 -1.33 1.63
CA GLY A 182 0.31 -1.36 2.91
C GLY A 182 0.55 0.02 3.55
N SER A 183 -0.01 1.13 3.02
CA SER A 183 0.11 2.46 3.62
C SER A 183 -0.79 2.69 4.85
N GLY A 184 -1.61 1.71 5.24
CA GLY A 184 -2.48 1.79 6.41
C GLY A 184 -3.87 2.37 6.16
N LYS A 185 -4.32 2.47 4.89
CA LYS A 185 -5.63 3.01 4.51
C LYS A 185 -6.79 2.37 5.27
N SER A 186 -6.84 1.03 5.29
CA SER A 186 -7.89 0.28 5.99
C SER A 186 -7.95 0.64 7.47
N THR A 187 -6.80 0.71 8.15
CA THR A 187 -6.73 1.12 9.57
C THR A 187 -7.34 2.51 9.78
N THR A 188 -7.01 3.48 8.92
CA THR A 188 -7.54 4.83 9.01
C THR A 188 -9.05 4.88 8.76
N VAL A 189 -9.54 4.15 7.74
CA VAL A 189 -11.00 4.04 7.47
C VAL A 189 -11.73 3.38 8.64
N TYR A 190 -11.22 2.26 9.15
CA TYR A 190 -11.80 1.59 10.31
C TYR A 190 -11.80 2.46 11.57
N SER A 191 -10.74 3.26 11.79
CA SER A 191 -10.67 4.23 12.89
C SER A 191 -11.74 5.34 12.76
N MET A 192 -12.04 5.78 11.53
CA MET A 192 -13.15 6.70 11.26
C MET A 192 -14.50 6.04 11.49
N LEU A 193 -14.70 4.79 11.01
CA LEU A 193 -15.91 4.03 11.24
C LEU A 193 -16.17 3.79 12.74
N GLN A 194 -15.13 3.48 13.51
CA GLN A 194 -15.24 3.32 14.96
C GLN A 194 -15.74 4.61 15.63
N LYS A 195 -15.29 5.77 15.16
CA LYS A 195 -15.74 7.07 15.69
C LYS A 195 -17.17 7.40 15.31
N LEU A 196 -17.63 6.94 14.14
CA LEU A 196 -18.99 7.13 13.63
C LEU A 196 -19.98 6.08 14.16
N ASN A 197 -19.49 4.94 14.65
CA ASN A 197 -20.31 3.82 15.09
C ASN A 197 -21.05 4.15 16.41
N ARG A 198 -22.27 4.58 16.27
CA ARG A 198 -23.19 4.88 17.37
C ARG A 198 -24.47 4.08 17.21
N VAL A 199 -25.24 3.93 18.28
CA VAL A 199 -26.49 3.15 18.28
C VAL A 199 -27.53 3.69 17.29
N ASP A 200 -27.49 5.01 17.06
CA ASP A 200 -28.42 5.76 16.20
C ASP A 200 -27.92 5.93 14.76
N THR A 201 -26.83 5.24 14.36
CA THR A 201 -26.21 5.40 13.05
C THR A 201 -26.18 4.06 12.31
N ASN A 202 -26.83 4.00 11.15
CA ASN A 202 -26.80 2.80 10.30
C ASN A 202 -25.59 2.84 9.37
N ILE A 203 -24.56 2.04 9.70
CA ILE A 203 -23.31 1.94 8.92
C ILE A 203 -23.33 0.64 8.14
N ILE A 204 -23.19 0.75 6.82
CA ILE A 204 -23.08 -0.42 5.93
C ILE A 204 -21.78 -0.36 5.13
N THR A 205 -21.05 -1.46 5.12
CA THR A 205 -19.79 -1.56 4.35
C THR A 205 -19.90 -2.59 3.23
N VAL A 206 -19.10 -2.40 2.17
CA VAL A 206 -18.85 -3.40 1.13
C VAL A 206 -17.36 -3.52 0.89
N GLU A 207 -16.82 -4.75 1.01
CA GLU A 207 -15.38 -5.01 1.13
C GLU A 207 -14.97 -6.27 0.34
N ASP A 208 -13.70 -6.31 -0.12
CA ASP A 208 -13.14 -7.44 -0.89
C ASP A 208 -11.73 -7.84 -0.38
N PRO A 209 -11.68 -8.71 0.62
CA PRO A 209 -12.74 -9.15 1.52
C PRO A 209 -12.86 -8.26 2.77
N VAL A 210 -13.84 -8.58 3.64
CA VAL A 210 -13.92 -7.97 5.00
C VAL A 210 -12.63 -8.30 5.75
N GLU A 211 -11.87 -7.24 6.11
CA GLU A 211 -10.59 -7.42 6.82
C GLU A 211 -10.80 -7.71 8.31
N MET A 212 -11.77 -7.06 8.92
CA MET A 212 -12.06 -7.18 10.35
C MET A 212 -13.56 -7.04 10.61
N LYS A 213 -14.13 -7.91 11.42
CA LYS A 213 -15.51 -7.78 11.88
C LYS A 213 -15.61 -6.74 12.98
N MET A 214 -16.46 -5.73 12.76
CA MET A 214 -16.74 -4.68 13.74
C MET A 214 -18.19 -4.82 14.26
N PRO A 215 -18.38 -4.99 15.57
CA PRO A 215 -19.71 -4.95 16.14
C PRO A 215 -20.43 -3.63 15.83
N GLY A 216 -21.71 -3.70 15.49
CA GLY A 216 -22.52 -2.51 15.15
C GLY A 216 -22.49 -2.12 13.67
N LEU A 217 -21.66 -2.73 12.83
CA LEU A 217 -21.61 -2.50 11.39
C LEU A 217 -22.27 -3.64 10.61
N ASN A 218 -22.96 -3.30 9.53
CA ASN A 218 -23.47 -4.23 8.54
C ASN A 218 -22.44 -4.40 7.41
N GLN A 219 -21.62 -5.46 7.48
CA GLN A 219 -20.49 -5.65 6.57
C GLN A 219 -20.81 -6.65 5.48
N VAL A 220 -20.78 -6.21 4.20
CA VAL A 220 -21.02 -7.04 3.02
C VAL A 220 -19.67 -7.41 2.41
N GLN A 221 -19.45 -8.69 2.18
CA GLN A 221 -18.28 -9.17 1.46
C GLN A 221 -18.63 -9.38 -0.02
N VAL A 222 -17.81 -8.84 -0.90
CA VAL A 222 -17.88 -9.07 -2.35
C VAL A 222 -17.72 -10.56 -2.66
N MET A 223 -18.55 -11.06 -3.58
CA MET A 223 -18.50 -12.41 -4.14
C MET A 223 -18.73 -12.32 -5.65
N SER A 224 -17.68 -11.98 -6.39
CA SER A 224 -17.76 -11.73 -7.83
C SER A 224 -18.24 -12.96 -8.63
N GLU A 225 -17.96 -14.17 -8.13
CA GLU A 225 -18.37 -15.46 -8.73
C GLU A 225 -19.89 -15.61 -8.85
N ILE A 226 -20.65 -15.00 -7.95
CA ILE A 226 -22.12 -15.00 -7.97
C ILE A 226 -22.72 -13.65 -8.39
N GLY A 227 -21.88 -12.71 -8.88
CA GLY A 227 -22.31 -11.39 -9.33
C GLY A 227 -22.50 -10.35 -8.24
N LEU A 228 -22.13 -10.64 -6.97
CA LEU A 228 -22.12 -9.66 -5.89
C LEU A 228 -20.85 -8.82 -5.96
N THR A 229 -20.82 -7.86 -6.88
CA THR A 229 -19.72 -6.90 -7.08
C THR A 229 -19.89 -5.66 -6.20
N PHE A 230 -18.85 -4.78 -6.14
CA PHE A 230 -18.95 -3.49 -5.45
C PHE A 230 -20.15 -2.67 -5.93
N ALA A 231 -20.32 -2.51 -7.24
CA ALA A 231 -21.42 -1.75 -7.83
C ALA A 231 -22.80 -2.37 -7.53
N ALA A 232 -22.92 -3.70 -7.62
CA ALA A 232 -24.18 -4.41 -7.34
C ALA A 232 -24.57 -4.30 -5.86
N ALA A 233 -23.61 -4.49 -4.95
CA ALA A 233 -23.81 -4.33 -3.51
C ALA A 233 -24.21 -2.90 -3.16
N LEU A 234 -23.49 -1.90 -3.69
CA LEU A 234 -23.74 -0.48 -3.43
C LEU A 234 -25.14 -0.04 -3.85
N ARG A 235 -25.61 -0.48 -5.03
CA ARG A 235 -27.02 -0.23 -5.44
C ARG A 235 -28.05 -0.82 -4.47
N SER A 236 -27.74 -1.94 -3.82
CA SER A 236 -28.62 -2.56 -2.83
C SER A 236 -28.52 -1.86 -1.48
N ILE A 237 -27.33 -1.45 -1.08
CA ILE A 237 -27.07 -0.69 0.16
C ILE A 237 -27.89 0.61 0.18
N LEU A 238 -27.97 1.34 -0.94
CA LEU A 238 -28.78 2.57 -1.06
C LEU A 238 -30.29 2.38 -0.78
N ARG A 239 -30.79 1.16 -0.69
CA ARG A 239 -32.18 0.83 -0.32
C ARG A 239 -32.31 0.29 1.11
N GLN A 240 -31.22 0.35 1.90
CA GLN A 240 -31.16 -0.15 3.28
C GLN A 240 -31.11 0.99 4.31
N ASP A 241 -31.53 2.20 3.91
CA ASP A 241 -31.54 3.40 4.76
C ASP A 241 -30.20 3.63 5.49
N PRO A 242 -29.07 3.72 4.78
CA PRO A 242 -27.77 3.91 5.40
C PRO A 242 -27.52 5.39 5.72
N ASP A 243 -26.95 5.68 6.88
CA ASP A 243 -26.39 7.01 7.19
C ASP A 243 -24.94 7.10 6.66
N VAL A 244 -24.17 6.02 6.85
CA VAL A 244 -22.77 5.95 6.45
C VAL A 244 -22.56 4.70 5.58
N ILE A 245 -21.93 4.90 4.44
CA ILE A 245 -21.54 3.84 3.50
C ILE A 245 -20.02 3.78 3.42
N MET A 246 -19.43 2.60 3.65
CA MET A 246 -18.01 2.39 3.38
C MET A 246 -17.84 1.44 2.20
N ILE A 247 -17.07 1.87 1.23
CA ILE A 247 -16.67 1.08 0.06
C ILE A 247 -15.19 0.77 0.22
N GLY A 248 -14.82 -0.49 0.33
CA GLY A 248 -13.44 -0.91 0.59
C GLY A 248 -12.44 -0.21 -0.32
N GLU A 249 -12.72 -0.19 -1.61
CA GLU A 249 -11.97 0.59 -2.59
C GLU A 249 -12.81 0.87 -3.85
N ILE A 250 -12.47 1.94 -4.57
CA ILE A 250 -13.03 2.28 -5.88
C ILE A 250 -12.01 1.89 -6.95
N ARG A 251 -12.36 0.88 -7.78
CA ARG A 251 -11.50 0.37 -8.86
C ARG A 251 -11.97 0.78 -10.25
N ASP A 252 -13.27 1.01 -10.41
CA ASP A 252 -13.95 1.21 -11.69
C ASP A 252 -14.84 2.46 -11.68
N ASP A 253 -15.15 2.94 -12.88
CA ASP A 253 -15.97 4.13 -13.13
C ASP A 253 -17.42 3.97 -12.67
N GLU A 254 -17.98 2.76 -12.76
CA GLU A 254 -19.34 2.49 -12.31
C GLU A 254 -19.48 2.67 -10.80
N THR A 255 -18.57 2.06 -10.01
CA THR A 255 -18.52 2.20 -8.55
C THR A 255 -18.27 3.65 -8.15
N ALA A 256 -17.34 4.36 -8.83
CA ALA A 256 -17.04 5.77 -8.57
C ALA A 256 -18.28 6.65 -8.73
N ARG A 257 -19.01 6.52 -9.85
CA ARG A 257 -20.22 7.32 -10.12
C ARG A 257 -21.34 7.04 -9.12
N ILE A 258 -21.55 5.78 -8.72
CA ILE A 258 -22.57 5.45 -7.72
C ILE A 258 -22.18 6.03 -6.35
N ALA A 259 -20.92 5.91 -5.94
CA ALA A 259 -20.41 6.44 -4.67
C ALA A 259 -20.57 7.98 -4.57
N VAL A 260 -20.18 8.69 -5.63
CA VAL A 260 -20.34 10.16 -5.71
C VAL A 260 -21.81 10.57 -5.68
N ARG A 261 -22.69 9.88 -6.41
CA ARG A 261 -24.14 10.18 -6.36
C ARG A 261 -24.74 9.88 -4.99
N ALA A 262 -24.34 8.79 -4.32
CA ALA A 262 -24.77 8.46 -2.98
C ALA A 262 -24.43 9.60 -2.00
N SER A 263 -23.22 10.15 -2.09
CA SER A 263 -22.76 11.22 -1.23
C SER A 263 -23.52 12.55 -1.42
N ILE A 264 -24.02 12.82 -2.64
CA ILE A 264 -24.85 14.00 -2.92
C ILE A 264 -26.28 13.81 -2.41
N THR A 265 -26.77 12.56 -2.43
CA THR A 265 -28.14 12.23 -2.03
C THR A 265 -28.36 12.03 -0.53
N GLY A 266 -27.40 12.45 0.30
CA GLY A 266 -27.60 12.53 1.76
C GLY A 266 -26.77 11.54 2.58
N HIS A 267 -25.88 10.75 1.97
CA HIS A 267 -25.08 9.74 2.68
C HIS A 267 -23.64 10.20 2.89
N LEU A 268 -23.05 9.88 4.04
CA LEU A 268 -21.61 10.01 4.24
C LEU A 268 -20.92 8.77 3.66
N VAL A 269 -20.10 8.96 2.62
CA VAL A 269 -19.39 7.88 1.94
C VAL A 269 -17.92 7.90 2.32
N LEU A 270 -17.39 6.77 2.79
CA LEU A 270 -15.96 6.55 3.03
C LEU A 270 -15.43 5.54 2.00
N SER A 271 -14.30 5.82 1.38
CA SER A 271 -13.68 4.82 0.48
C SER A 271 -12.17 5.00 0.39
N THR A 272 -11.52 4.06 -0.32
CA THR A 272 -10.09 4.14 -0.60
C THR A 272 -9.80 4.18 -2.10
N LEU A 273 -8.65 4.79 -2.44
CA LEU A 273 -8.09 4.84 -3.78
C LEU A 273 -6.58 4.57 -3.74
N HIS A 274 -6.01 4.24 -4.90
CA HIS A 274 -4.56 4.06 -5.06
C HIS A 274 -3.98 5.23 -5.85
N THR A 275 -3.70 6.34 -5.16
CA THR A 275 -3.02 7.53 -5.71
C THR A 275 -1.88 7.98 -4.81
N ASN A 276 -0.96 8.80 -5.33
CA ASN A 276 0.26 9.17 -4.61
C ASN A 276 0.06 10.31 -3.60
N ASN A 277 -0.83 11.26 -3.88
CA ASN A 277 -1.18 12.39 -3.01
C ASN A 277 -2.65 12.76 -3.16
N ALA A 278 -3.11 13.76 -2.41
CA ALA A 278 -4.51 14.17 -2.40
C ALA A 278 -4.94 14.82 -3.73
N LEU A 279 -4.06 15.59 -4.38
CA LEU A 279 -4.36 16.24 -5.65
C LEU A 279 -4.58 15.23 -6.79
N ASN A 280 -3.71 14.22 -6.89
CA ASN A 280 -3.84 13.15 -7.88
C ASN A 280 -5.12 12.31 -7.68
N THR A 281 -5.71 12.34 -6.49
CA THR A 281 -7.01 11.69 -6.23
C THR A 281 -8.15 12.39 -6.98
N ILE A 282 -8.12 13.72 -7.04
CA ILE A 282 -9.09 14.50 -7.82
C ILE A 282 -8.97 14.15 -9.30
N GLU A 283 -7.76 14.15 -9.85
CA GLU A 283 -7.50 13.76 -11.24
C GLU A 283 -7.98 12.33 -11.53
N ARG A 284 -7.67 11.40 -10.63
CA ARG A 284 -8.07 9.99 -10.78
C ARG A 284 -9.58 9.79 -10.88
N LEU A 285 -10.37 10.53 -10.09
CA LEU A 285 -11.83 10.47 -10.17
C LEU A 285 -12.35 11.07 -11.49
N LEU A 286 -11.70 12.10 -12.00
CA LEU A 286 -12.02 12.67 -13.32
C LEU A 286 -11.70 11.69 -14.45
N ASP A 287 -10.59 10.96 -14.36
CA ASP A 287 -10.21 9.89 -15.29
C ASP A 287 -11.18 8.69 -15.26
N MET A 288 -11.91 8.52 -14.15
CA MET A 288 -12.99 7.55 -13.98
C MET A 288 -14.35 8.09 -14.42
N ASP A 289 -14.39 9.09 -15.32
CA ASP A 289 -15.60 9.71 -15.86
C ASP A 289 -16.57 10.25 -14.78
N VAL A 290 -16.06 10.70 -13.63
CA VAL A 290 -16.86 11.44 -12.66
C VAL A 290 -16.94 12.89 -13.12
N GLU A 291 -18.15 13.39 -13.34
CA GLU A 291 -18.38 14.77 -13.80
C GLU A 291 -17.89 15.78 -12.77
N ARG A 292 -17.17 16.83 -13.23
CA ARG A 292 -16.53 17.84 -12.38
C ARG A 292 -17.49 18.51 -11.41
N TYR A 293 -18.70 18.84 -11.84
CA TYR A 293 -19.70 19.50 -11.00
C TYR A 293 -20.21 18.59 -9.87
N LEU A 294 -20.31 17.27 -10.13
CA LEU A 294 -20.65 16.29 -9.11
C LEU A 294 -19.50 16.14 -8.12
N LEU A 295 -18.26 16.03 -8.63
CA LEU A 295 -17.09 15.90 -7.79
C LEU A 295 -16.88 17.11 -6.87
N GLY A 296 -16.98 18.32 -7.40
CA GLY A 296 -16.91 19.54 -6.61
C GLY A 296 -17.98 19.64 -5.51
N SER A 297 -19.17 19.08 -5.76
CA SER A 297 -20.27 19.07 -4.77
C SER A 297 -20.11 17.95 -3.73
N ALA A 298 -19.64 16.77 -4.16
CA ALA A 298 -19.59 15.55 -3.37
C ALA A 298 -18.35 15.45 -2.46
N LEU A 299 -17.17 15.84 -2.98
CA LEU A 299 -15.89 15.59 -2.31
C LEU A 299 -15.74 16.47 -1.08
N THR A 300 -15.72 15.86 0.11
CA THR A 300 -15.50 16.54 1.39
C THR A 300 -14.02 16.68 1.68
N GLY A 301 -13.25 15.63 1.43
CA GLY A 301 -11.81 15.67 1.61
C GLY A 301 -11.09 14.40 1.20
N VAL A 302 -9.77 14.49 1.17
CA VAL A 302 -8.86 13.40 0.83
C VAL A 302 -7.78 13.30 1.89
N ILE A 303 -7.49 12.08 2.32
CA ILE A 303 -6.41 11.75 3.25
C ILE A 303 -5.40 10.90 2.49
N ALA A 304 -4.31 11.50 2.03
CA ALA A 304 -3.20 10.72 1.47
C ALA A 304 -2.28 10.25 2.61
N GLN A 305 -1.80 9.01 2.50
CA GLN A 305 -1.11 8.34 3.59
C GLN A 305 0.03 7.44 3.13
N ARG A 306 1.13 7.46 3.89
CA ARG A 306 2.27 6.54 3.79
C ARG A 306 2.65 6.04 5.18
N LEU A 307 3.40 4.93 5.24
CA LEU A 307 3.96 4.42 6.50
C LEU A 307 5.49 4.46 6.42
N ALA A 308 6.12 5.17 7.36
CA ALA A 308 7.55 5.14 7.62
C ALA A 308 7.87 4.20 8.79
N LYS A 309 9.07 3.62 8.82
CA LYS A 309 9.53 2.87 9.99
C LYS A 309 9.82 3.84 11.15
N LYS A 310 9.41 3.44 12.35
CA LYS A 310 9.62 4.24 13.55
C LYS A 310 10.97 3.92 14.19
N LEU A 311 11.76 4.96 14.47
CA LEU A 311 13.04 4.81 15.16
C LEU A 311 12.88 4.20 16.55
N CYS A 312 13.77 3.30 16.90
CA CYS A 312 13.83 2.71 18.23
C CYS A 312 14.29 3.78 19.25
N PRO A 313 13.45 4.14 20.23
CA PRO A 313 13.81 5.18 21.19
C PRO A 313 14.98 4.80 22.09
N LYS A 314 15.33 3.51 22.18
CA LYS A 314 16.42 3.00 23.04
C LYS A 314 17.79 3.10 22.39
N CYS A 315 17.89 3.15 21.06
CA CYS A 315 19.19 3.11 20.38
C CYS A 315 19.35 4.14 19.26
N ARG A 316 18.34 4.97 18.97
CA ARG A 316 18.52 6.09 18.04
C ARG A 316 19.64 7.01 18.52
N LYS A 317 20.43 7.54 17.60
CA LYS A 317 21.55 8.43 17.91
C LYS A 317 21.41 9.71 17.10
N ALA A 318 21.63 10.85 17.75
CA ALA A 318 21.66 12.13 17.06
C ALA A 318 22.92 12.24 16.19
N ARG A 319 22.76 12.78 14.98
CA ARG A 319 23.83 13.15 14.07
C ARG A 319 23.58 14.54 13.48
N PRO A 320 24.63 15.27 13.08
CA PRO A 320 24.46 16.52 12.34
C PRO A 320 23.77 16.26 10.99
N VAL A 321 22.99 17.23 10.53
CA VAL A 321 22.38 17.20 9.20
C VAL A 321 23.44 17.39 8.12
N THR A 322 23.23 16.77 6.96
CA THR A 322 24.02 17.02 5.75
C THR A 322 23.56 18.32 5.08
N ASP A 323 24.38 18.89 4.17
CA ASP A 323 24.02 20.10 3.42
C ASP A 323 22.73 19.90 2.60
N TYR A 324 22.55 18.71 2.03
CA TYR A 324 21.34 18.33 1.31
C TYR A 324 20.10 18.32 2.22
N GLU A 325 20.17 17.61 3.35
CA GLU A 325 19.07 17.57 4.34
C GLU A 325 18.73 18.98 4.83
N LYS A 326 19.73 19.81 5.09
CA LYS A 326 19.55 21.20 5.49
C LYS A 326 18.77 22.00 4.44
N THR A 327 19.11 21.84 3.17
CA THR A 327 18.39 22.49 2.06
C THR A 327 16.93 22.04 2.00
N VAL A 328 16.68 20.72 2.09
CA VAL A 328 15.33 20.17 2.06
C VAL A 328 14.49 20.69 3.26
N PHE A 329 15.04 20.69 4.48
CA PHE A 329 14.34 21.24 5.65
C PHE A 329 14.02 22.72 5.51
N LYS A 330 14.95 23.50 4.95
CA LYS A 330 14.75 24.94 4.73
C LYS A 330 13.67 25.21 3.69
N LEU A 331 13.67 24.48 2.56
CA LEU A 331 12.68 24.65 1.48
C LEU A 331 11.28 24.16 1.92
N ALA A 332 11.20 22.98 2.55
CA ALA A 332 9.93 22.36 2.89
C ALA A 332 9.28 22.94 4.14
N LEU A 333 10.06 23.22 5.20
CA LEU A 333 9.56 23.65 6.50
C LEU A 333 9.94 25.08 6.87
N GLY A 334 10.86 25.73 6.15
CA GLY A 334 11.44 27.03 6.52
C GLY A 334 12.32 26.97 7.78
N LEU A 335 12.75 25.76 8.20
CA LEU A 335 13.51 25.53 9.44
C LEU A 335 15.00 25.31 9.18
N ASP A 336 15.86 25.88 10.06
CA ASP A 336 17.29 25.60 10.12
C ASP A 336 17.55 24.46 11.13
N VAL A 337 17.40 23.21 10.68
CA VAL A 337 17.61 22.01 11.48
C VAL A 337 19.10 21.72 11.56
N LYS A 338 19.62 21.45 12.77
CA LYS A 338 21.05 21.19 13.02
C LYS A 338 21.36 19.71 13.20
N GLU A 339 20.44 18.96 13.78
CA GLU A 339 20.61 17.57 14.13
C GLU A 339 19.36 16.77 13.77
N VAL A 340 19.57 15.53 13.33
CA VAL A 340 18.55 14.50 13.10
C VAL A 340 18.98 13.19 13.74
N TYR A 341 18.10 12.19 13.76
CA TYR A 341 18.42 10.90 14.38
C TYR A 341 18.66 9.83 13.33
N GLU A 342 19.63 8.95 13.61
CA GLU A 342 19.95 7.76 12.80
C GLU A 342 19.57 6.47 13.52
N ALA A 343 19.35 5.40 12.73
CA ALA A 343 19.07 4.07 13.21
C ALA A 343 20.38 3.32 13.51
N VAL A 344 20.60 2.90 14.77
CA VAL A 344 21.80 2.16 15.16
C VAL A 344 21.56 0.65 15.23
N GLY A 345 20.52 0.24 15.95
CA GLY A 345 20.21 -1.16 16.22
C GLY A 345 20.54 -1.60 17.64
N CYS A 346 19.66 -2.42 18.24
CA CYS A 346 19.85 -3.04 19.55
C CYS A 346 19.00 -4.31 19.69
N LYS A 347 19.17 -5.03 20.80
CA LYS A 347 18.42 -6.27 21.09
C LYS A 347 16.90 -6.11 21.18
N HIS A 348 16.38 -4.89 21.23
CA HIS A 348 14.93 -4.60 21.33
C HIS A 348 14.28 -4.17 20.02
N CYS A 349 15.05 -4.06 18.95
CA CYS A 349 14.55 -3.56 17.67
C CYS A 349 15.17 -4.34 16.50
N ILE A 350 14.68 -4.10 15.31
CA ILE A 350 15.22 -4.67 14.07
C ILE A 350 15.88 -3.53 13.30
N ASN A 351 17.19 -3.62 13.07
CA ASN A 351 17.97 -2.62 12.33
C ASN A 351 17.77 -1.16 12.79
N GLY A 352 17.50 -0.94 14.09
CA GLY A 352 17.27 0.39 14.65
C GLY A 352 15.82 0.87 14.61
N PHE A 353 14.89 0.07 14.07
CA PHE A 353 13.48 0.43 13.96
C PHE A 353 12.57 -0.47 14.79
N ILE A 354 11.41 0.05 15.22
CA ILE A 354 10.39 -0.67 15.96
C ILE A 354 8.98 -0.11 15.64
N GLY A 355 8.21 -0.85 14.88
CA GLY A 355 6.90 -0.42 14.43
C GLY A 355 6.98 0.61 13.30
N ARG A 356 5.81 1.15 12.93
CA ARG A 356 5.66 2.14 11.86
C ARG A 356 4.91 3.35 12.36
N ILE A 357 5.13 4.48 11.72
CA ILE A 357 4.42 5.73 11.93
C ILE A 357 3.80 6.18 10.62
N ALA A 358 2.55 6.63 10.65
CA ALA A 358 1.92 7.12 9.43
C ALA A 358 2.28 8.59 9.17
N VAL A 359 2.46 8.90 7.90
CA VAL A 359 2.65 10.25 7.36
C VAL A 359 1.40 10.60 6.58
N HIS A 360 0.83 11.78 6.84
CA HIS A 360 -0.48 12.16 6.32
C HIS A 360 -0.46 13.52 5.62
N GLU A 361 -1.15 13.57 4.50
CA GLU A 361 -1.58 14.81 3.84
C GLU A 361 -3.10 14.84 3.86
N VAL A 362 -3.69 15.82 4.56
CA VAL A 362 -5.14 15.94 4.72
C VAL A 362 -5.65 17.17 4.01
N LEU A 363 -6.25 16.96 2.85
CA LEU A 363 -6.95 17.98 2.07
C LEU A 363 -8.43 17.99 2.47
N MET A 364 -8.88 19.08 3.08
CA MET A 364 -10.31 19.38 3.24
C MET A 364 -10.71 20.40 2.18
N LEU A 365 -11.72 20.09 1.37
CA LEU A 365 -12.12 20.97 0.27
C LEU A 365 -12.86 22.19 0.81
N ASN A 366 -12.29 23.36 0.54
CA ASN A 366 -12.95 24.65 0.71
C ASN A 366 -13.70 25.04 -0.58
N GLN A 367 -14.44 26.14 -0.54
CA GLN A 367 -15.23 26.60 -1.69
C GLN A 367 -14.36 26.94 -2.90
N ASP A 368 -13.21 27.56 -2.70
CA ASP A 368 -12.31 27.96 -3.78
C ASP A 368 -11.78 26.77 -4.57
N VAL A 369 -11.39 25.68 -3.87
CA VAL A 369 -10.95 24.43 -4.50
C VAL A 369 -12.11 23.74 -5.25
N ARG A 370 -13.34 23.76 -4.68
CA ARG A 370 -14.53 23.24 -5.33
C ARG A 370 -14.82 23.97 -6.64
N ASP A 371 -14.81 25.31 -6.60
CA ASP A 371 -15.04 26.16 -7.77
C ASP A 371 -13.95 25.96 -8.83
N ALA A 372 -12.70 25.79 -8.42
CA ALA A 372 -11.59 25.49 -9.32
C ALA A 372 -11.77 24.13 -10.03
N ILE A 373 -12.24 23.09 -9.32
CA ILE A 373 -12.55 21.78 -9.91
C ILE A 373 -13.68 21.92 -10.94
N VAL A 374 -14.77 22.57 -10.57
CA VAL A 374 -15.95 22.76 -11.43
C VAL A 374 -15.62 23.55 -12.69
N ASN A 375 -14.82 24.61 -12.55
CA ASN A 375 -14.41 25.49 -13.66
C ASN A 375 -13.25 24.95 -14.51
N ASN A 376 -12.88 23.68 -14.34
CA ASN A 376 -11.81 23.05 -15.11
C ASN A 376 -10.45 23.77 -15.00
N ALA A 377 -10.11 24.20 -13.79
CA ALA A 377 -8.81 24.84 -13.55
C ALA A 377 -7.64 23.90 -13.89
N SER A 378 -6.53 24.48 -14.32
CA SER A 378 -5.30 23.71 -14.58
C SER A 378 -4.79 23.03 -13.30
N LYS A 379 -4.03 21.94 -13.46
CA LYS A 379 -3.40 21.22 -12.35
C LYS A 379 -2.56 22.15 -11.48
N GLU A 380 -1.80 23.02 -12.10
CA GLU A 380 -0.95 23.99 -11.43
C GLU A 380 -1.77 25.01 -10.61
N HIS A 381 -2.89 25.48 -11.16
CA HIS A 381 -3.80 26.35 -10.42
C HIS A 381 -4.44 25.62 -9.22
N LEU A 382 -4.87 24.38 -9.41
CA LEU A 382 -5.39 23.54 -8.30
C LEU A 382 -4.31 23.31 -7.23
N ARG A 383 -3.05 23.07 -7.63
CA ARG A 383 -1.93 22.92 -6.71
C ARG A 383 -1.74 24.17 -5.84
N LYS A 384 -1.71 25.36 -6.45
CA LYS A 384 -1.60 26.64 -5.73
C LYS A 384 -2.77 26.85 -4.77
N MET A 385 -3.99 26.48 -5.17
CA MET A 385 -5.16 26.60 -4.31
C MET A 385 -5.14 25.65 -3.11
N VAL A 386 -4.65 24.41 -3.30
CA VAL A 386 -4.62 23.38 -2.26
C VAL A 386 -3.48 23.62 -1.26
N TYR A 387 -2.28 23.86 -1.74
CA TYR A 387 -1.09 23.89 -0.87
C TYR A 387 -0.73 25.29 -0.39
N GLU A 388 -0.76 26.31 -1.26
CA GLU A 388 -0.38 27.68 -0.88
C GLU A 388 -1.52 28.40 -0.16
N LYS A 389 -2.72 28.47 -0.77
CA LYS A 389 -3.87 29.16 -0.18
C LYS A 389 -4.67 28.30 0.82
N GLY A 390 -4.72 27.00 0.58
CA GLY A 390 -5.48 26.04 1.42
C GLY A 390 -4.74 25.58 2.66
N HIS A 391 -3.45 25.95 2.83
CA HIS A 391 -2.59 25.53 3.94
C HIS A 391 -2.67 24.03 4.21
N THR A 392 -2.64 23.22 3.14
CA THR A 392 -2.58 21.77 3.25
C THR A 392 -1.13 21.37 3.45
N VAL A 393 -0.85 20.75 4.58
CA VAL A 393 0.48 20.19 4.88
C VAL A 393 0.71 19.01 3.93
N THR A 394 1.80 19.04 3.16
CA THR A 394 2.14 17.95 2.23
C THR A 394 2.62 16.72 2.98
N LEU A 395 2.65 15.56 2.30
CA LEU A 395 3.25 14.33 2.85
C LEU A 395 4.71 14.57 3.28
N LEU A 396 5.47 15.32 2.47
CA LEU A 396 6.87 15.64 2.77
C LEU A 396 7.00 16.48 4.04
N GLN A 397 6.20 17.52 4.18
CA GLN A 397 6.22 18.39 5.37
C GLN A 397 5.89 17.61 6.65
N ASP A 398 4.78 16.83 6.66
CA ASP A 398 4.39 16.00 7.81
C ASP A 398 5.46 14.93 8.13
N GLY A 399 6.10 14.36 7.09
CA GLY A 399 7.21 13.41 7.24
C GLY A 399 8.44 14.06 7.86
N LEU A 400 8.85 15.22 7.37
CA LEU A 400 10.01 15.94 7.88
C LEU A 400 9.82 16.44 9.31
N GLU A 401 8.60 16.85 9.71
CA GLU A 401 8.27 17.16 11.11
C GLU A 401 8.54 15.94 12.01
N LYS A 402 8.22 14.71 11.54
CA LYS A 402 8.49 13.47 12.27
C LYS A 402 9.98 13.10 12.30
N VAL A 403 10.76 13.54 11.31
CA VAL A 403 12.24 13.43 11.35
C VAL A 403 12.81 14.36 12.42
N VAL A 404 12.36 15.60 12.48
CA VAL A 404 12.80 16.59 13.47
C VAL A 404 12.46 16.12 14.89
N SER A 405 11.28 15.51 15.11
CA SER A 405 10.91 14.91 16.41
C SER A 405 11.69 13.64 16.75
N GLY A 406 12.42 13.08 15.79
CA GLY A 406 13.17 11.84 15.95
C GLY A 406 12.30 10.58 15.97
N ASP A 407 11.11 10.63 15.41
CA ASP A 407 10.23 9.47 15.27
C ASP A 407 10.63 8.55 14.11
N THR A 408 11.26 9.12 13.08
CA THR A 408 11.77 8.39 11.90
C THR A 408 13.06 9.01 11.41
N THR A 409 13.67 8.44 10.36
CA THR A 409 14.86 8.99 9.71
C THR A 409 14.52 9.78 8.46
N PHE A 410 15.41 10.65 8.04
CA PHE A 410 15.28 11.37 6.77
C PHE A 410 15.23 10.40 5.58
N ASP A 411 16.10 9.38 5.58
CA ASP A 411 16.17 8.38 4.50
C ASP A 411 14.87 7.60 4.33
N GLU A 412 14.18 7.24 5.43
CA GLU A 412 12.86 6.59 5.37
C GLU A 412 11.81 7.49 4.69
N ILE A 413 11.84 8.80 4.97
CA ILE A 413 10.88 9.73 4.37
C ILE A 413 11.14 9.89 2.87
N VAL A 414 12.40 10.10 2.46
CA VAL A 414 12.78 10.24 1.04
C VAL A 414 12.50 8.96 0.24
N GLN A 415 12.60 7.79 0.89
CA GLN A 415 12.31 6.51 0.23
C GLN A 415 10.82 6.30 -0.06
N ILE A 416 9.92 6.82 0.77
CA ILE A 416 8.48 6.60 0.65
C ILE A 416 7.73 7.76 -0.02
N ILE A 417 8.35 8.93 -0.15
CA ILE A 417 7.77 10.15 -0.72
C ILE A 417 8.65 10.59 -1.89
N ASP A 418 8.02 10.91 -3.00
CA ASP A 418 8.69 11.53 -4.13
C ASP A 418 8.93 13.01 -3.82
N VAL A 419 10.15 13.31 -3.37
CA VAL A 419 10.54 14.65 -2.90
C VAL A 419 10.47 15.67 -4.03
N GLU A 420 10.87 15.30 -5.25
CA GLU A 420 10.89 16.20 -6.40
C GLU A 420 9.48 16.66 -6.79
N SER A 421 8.47 15.79 -6.70
CA SER A 421 7.10 16.13 -7.06
C SER A 421 6.44 17.15 -6.11
N ASP A 422 6.97 17.33 -4.90
CA ASP A 422 6.41 18.22 -3.89
C ASP A 422 6.87 19.69 -4.01
N PHE A 423 8.06 19.96 -4.59
CA PHE A 423 8.64 21.30 -4.62
C PHE A 423 8.16 22.20 -5.79
N GLY A 424 7.64 21.66 -6.88
CA GLY A 424 7.08 22.47 -7.97
C GLY A 424 8.10 23.43 -8.59
N GLU A 425 7.90 24.76 -8.43
CA GLU A 425 8.78 25.80 -9.01
C GLU A 425 10.18 25.84 -8.34
N ASP A 426 10.31 25.36 -7.10
CA ASP A 426 11.57 25.29 -6.34
C ASP A 426 12.38 24.02 -6.66
N GLU A 427 11.91 23.19 -7.59
CA GLU A 427 12.56 21.94 -8.02
C GLU A 427 14.01 22.18 -8.52
N GLN A 428 14.29 23.35 -9.10
CA GLN A 428 15.62 23.66 -9.61
C GLN A 428 16.64 23.85 -8.48
N GLU A 429 16.27 24.52 -7.38
CA GLU A 429 17.17 24.70 -6.22
C GLU A 429 17.47 23.34 -5.56
N LEU A 430 16.47 22.45 -5.51
CA LEU A 430 16.65 21.08 -5.04
C LEU A 430 17.56 20.25 -5.94
N LYS A 431 17.39 20.35 -7.28
CA LYS A 431 18.26 19.68 -8.26
C LYS A 431 19.69 20.17 -8.16
N ASP A 432 19.91 21.47 -7.99
CA ASP A 432 21.25 22.04 -7.83
C ASP A 432 21.93 21.56 -6.53
N ALA A 433 21.16 21.39 -5.46
CA ALA A 433 21.65 20.81 -4.20
C ALA A 433 22.01 19.32 -4.35
N LEU A 434 21.21 18.56 -5.10
CA LEU A 434 21.47 17.14 -5.43
C LEU A 434 22.70 16.98 -6.34
N LEU A 435 22.85 17.83 -7.35
CA LEU A 435 24.00 17.83 -8.26
C LEU A 435 25.30 18.24 -7.54
N GLY A 436 25.22 19.14 -6.55
CA GLY A 436 26.34 19.47 -5.67
C GLY A 436 26.83 18.28 -4.83
N LYS A 437 25.91 17.39 -4.44
CA LYS A 437 26.23 16.16 -3.71
C LYS A 437 26.92 15.12 -4.61
N THR A 438 26.46 14.97 -5.84
CA THR A 438 27.10 14.08 -6.83
C THR A 438 28.51 14.53 -7.17
N LYS A 439 28.72 15.82 -7.41
CA LYS A 439 30.07 16.34 -7.70
C LYS A 439 31.06 16.18 -6.55
N LYS A 440 30.63 16.42 -5.28
CA LYS A 440 31.49 16.18 -4.13
C LYS A 440 31.85 14.70 -3.95
N LYS A 441 30.91 13.80 -4.17
CA LYS A 441 31.16 12.37 -4.07
C LYS A 441 32.10 11.88 -5.19
N GLU A 442 31.94 12.38 -6.41
CA GLU A 442 32.84 12.09 -7.52
C GLU A 442 34.26 12.66 -7.30
N GLU A 443 34.40 13.83 -6.68
CA GLU A 443 35.68 14.40 -6.28
C GLU A 443 36.33 13.65 -5.11
N GLU A 444 35.59 13.17 -4.14
CA GLU A 444 36.08 12.32 -3.04
C GLU A 444 36.49 10.95 -3.56
N ASP A 445 35.71 10.31 -4.43
CA ASP A 445 36.03 9.02 -5.05
C ASP A 445 37.24 9.14 -6.01
N ALA A 446 37.36 10.23 -6.77
CA ALA A 446 38.53 10.52 -7.61
C ALA A 446 39.80 10.76 -6.76
N ASN A 447 39.70 11.41 -5.60
CA ASN A 447 40.81 11.60 -4.66
C ASN A 447 41.22 10.28 -3.99
N VAL A 448 40.29 9.41 -3.66
CA VAL A 448 40.57 8.06 -3.16
C VAL A 448 41.27 7.20 -4.22
N LEU A 449 40.80 7.28 -5.47
CA LEU A 449 41.41 6.56 -6.59
C LEU A 449 42.84 7.05 -6.88
N ASN A 450 43.06 8.37 -6.84
CA ASN A 450 44.38 8.98 -7.01
C ASN A 450 45.34 8.64 -5.87
N ASN A 451 44.85 8.51 -4.64
CA ASN A 451 45.64 8.06 -3.50
C ASN A 451 46.00 6.57 -3.59
N ILE A 452 45.13 5.72 -4.12
CA ILE A 452 45.39 4.28 -4.32
C ILE A 452 46.39 4.09 -5.46
N THR A 453 46.27 4.83 -6.58
CA THR A 453 47.21 4.78 -7.70
C THR A 453 48.55 5.41 -7.36
N GLY A 454 48.60 6.44 -6.54
CA GLY A 454 49.84 7.05 -6.02
C GLY A 454 50.63 6.10 -5.11
N ASN A 455 49.97 5.36 -4.23
CA ASN A 455 50.61 4.37 -3.38
C ASN A 455 51.06 3.10 -4.13
N LEU A 456 50.44 2.73 -5.24
CA LEU A 456 50.87 1.62 -6.08
C LEU A 456 52.12 1.91 -6.90
N THR A 457 52.37 3.19 -7.23
CA THR A 457 53.60 3.64 -7.92
C THR A 457 54.80 3.73 -6.96
N GLU A 458 54.57 3.93 -5.68
CA GLU A 458 55.65 3.92 -4.65
C GLU A 458 56.09 2.52 -4.20
N VAL A 459 55.20 1.50 -4.35
CA VAL A 459 55.50 0.11 -3.92
C VAL A 459 56.12 -0.74 -5.05
N LEU A 460 55.96 -0.34 -6.30
CA LEU A 460 56.47 -1.05 -7.49
C LEU A 460 57.64 -0.26 -8.14
N GLY A 461 58.69 0.05 -7.38
CA GLY A 461 59.88 0.68 -7.90
C GLY A 461 60.54 -0.10 -9.06
N THR A 462 60.14 0.23 -10.30
CA THR A 462 60.87 -0.15 -11.50
C THR A 462 60.97 1.02 -12.45
N THR A 463 62.18 1.46 -12.69
CA THR A 463 62.58 2.45 -13.68
C THR A 463 62.28 1.93 -15.09
N PRO A 464 61.80 2.78 -15.99
CA PRO A 464 61.60 2.38 -17.39
C PRO A 464 62.82 2.69 -18.24
N THR A 465 63.41 1.68 -18.80
CA THR A 465 64.21 1.81 -20.02
C THR A 465 63.77 0.71 -20.97
N ASP A 466 63.05 1.12 -22.01
CA ASP A 466 63.33 0.78 -23.39
C ASP A 466 62.17 1.22 -24.30
N THR A 467 62.52 2.18 -25.13
CA THR A 467 61.70 2.72 -26.21
C THR A 467 61.64 1.74 -27.38
N LEU A 468 60.40 1.33 -27.75
CA LEU A 468 60.13 0.79 -29.07
C LEU A 468 59.06 1.63 -29.77
N PRO A 469 59.20 1.97 -31.07
CA PRO A 469 58.32 2.91 -31.72
C PRO A 469 57.00 2.30 -32.15
N LEU A 470 55.89 2.84 -31.69
CA LEU A 470 54.54 2.51 -32.10
C LEU A 470 54.28 3.05 -33.53
N ASN A 471 54.01 2.13 -34.41
CA ASN A 471 53.72 2.34 -35.81
C ASN A 471 52.29 2.90 -35.98
N ASN A 472 52.22 4.07 -36.59
CA ASN A 472 51.05 4.88 -36.86
C ASN A 472 50.16 4.24 -37.94
N LYS A 473 49.26 3.28 -37.57
CA LYS A 473 48.24 2.74 -38.50
C LYS A 473 46.84 2.48 -37.92
N ASP A 474 46.56 2.77 -36.67
CA ASP A 474 45.25 2.44 -36.08
C ASP A 474 44.35 3.66 -35.76
N THR A 475 44.61 4.81 -36.37
CA THR A 475 43.80 6.03 -36.23
C THR A 475 42.79 6.23 -37.36
N LYS A 476 42.33 5.18 -38.04
CA LYS A 476 41.33 5.28 -39.12
C LYS A 476 40.06 4.44 -38.94
N VAL A 477 39.79 3.91 -37.75
CA VAL A 477 38.56 3.13 -37.49
C VAL A 477 37.55 3.92 -36.63
N ALA A 478 37.93 5.03 -36.01
CA ALA A 478 37.02 5.82 -35.16
C ALA A 478 36.24 6.93 -35.89
N GLU A 479 36.51 7.17 -37.18
CA GLU A 479 35.79 8.22 -37.95
C GLU A 479 34.73 7.71 -38.93
N THR A 480 34.47 6.38 -38.98
CA THR A 480 33.51 5.82 -39.94
C THR A 480 32.18 5.41 -39.31
N LEU A 481 31.96 5.72 -38.03
CA LEU A 481 30.69 5.38 -37.32
C LEU A 481 29.80 6.60 -37.05
N ASN A 482 30.16 7.79 -37.50
CA ASN A 482 29.35 9.03 -37.29
C ASN A 482 28.82 9.65 -38.57
N GLN A 483 28.73 8.90 -39.70
CA GLN A 483 28.13 9.40 -40.94
C GLN A 483 27.21 8.37 -41.61
N SER A 484 26.22 7.89 -40.91
CA SER A 484 25.16 7.06 -41.50
C SER A 484 23.77 7.29 -40.94
N GLU A 485 23.47 8.49 -40.47
CA GLU A 485 22.10 8.93 -40.16
C GLU A 485 21.76 10.26 -40.84
N GLU A 486 21.89 10.33 -42.15
CA GLU A 486 21.16 11.27 -42.98
C GLU A 486 21.25 10.77 -44.42
N THR A 487 20.15 10.13 -44.87
CA THR A 487 19.60 10.08 -46.23
C THR A 487 18.87 8.78 -46.46
N LEU A 488 17.57 8.79 -46.29
CA LEU A 488 16.65 8.01 -47.12
C LEU A 488 15.32 8.76 -47.14
N GLY A 489 15.33 9.74 -48.04
CA GLY A 489 14.13 10.35 -48.56
C GLY A 489 13.60 9.54 -49.73
N SER A 490 12.29 9.50 -49.78
CA SER A 490 11.40 9.48 -50.95
C SER A 490 11.77 8.61 -52.17
N ASN A 491 11.01 7.61 -52.49
CA ASN A 491 9.94 7.63 -53.52
C ASN A 491 9.63 6.24 -54.07
N PRO A 492 8.73 6.14 -55.02
CA PRO A 492 7.39 5.65 -54.83
C PRO A 492 7.10 4.48 -55.77
N GLY A 493 5.94 3.89 -55.50
CA GLY A 493 5.23 3.28 -56.62
C GLY A 493 5.05 1.75 -56.54
N VAL A 494 3.83 1.43 -56.77
CA VAL A 494 3.34 0.27 -57.50
C VAL A 494 2.50 -0.71 -56.70
N GLN A 495 1.26 -0.48 -57.00
CA GLN A 495 0.17 -1.40 -57.37
C GLN A 495 -0.62 -2.17 -56.30
N LYS A 496 -1.90 -1.83 -56.40
CA LYS A 496 -3.12 -2.58 -56.01
C LYS A 496 -3.05 -4.05 -56.31
N THR A 497 -3.52 -4.84 -55.38
CA THR A 497 -4.46 -5.94 -55.70
C THR A 497 -5.52 -6.01 -54.58
N GLU A 498 -6.74 -5.90 -55.00
CA GLU A 498 -7.98 -6.21 -54.30
C GLU A 498 -8.11 -7.74 -54.13
N GLU A 499 -8.60 -8.15 -52.96
CA GLU A 499 -9.50 -9.28 -52.77
C GLU A 499 -9.87 -9.26 -51.28
N LEU A 500 -11.10 -8.83 -50.98
CA LEU A 500 -12.34 -9.57 -50.78
C LEU A 500 -12.17 -10.77 -49.83
N ASN A 501 -12.64 -10.60 -48.57
CA ASN A 501 -13.49 -11.59 -47.93
C ASN A 501 -14.25 -11.04 -46.73
N THR A 502 -15.47 -10.79 -46.97
CA THR A 502 -16.76 -11.00 -46.32
C THR A 502 -16.79 -11.41 -44.85
N LEU A 503 -17.41 -10.53 -44.07
CA LEU A 503 -18.01 -10.77 -42.75
C LEU A 503 -19.33 -11.56 -42.92
N PRO A 504 -19.70 -12.46 -42.02
CA PRO A 504 -21.07 -12.94 -41.92
C PRO A 504 -21.90 -12.11 -40.94
N SER A 505 -23.08 -11.80 -41.43
CA SER A 505 -24.15 -11.01 -40.88
C SER A 505 -24.84 -11.63 -39.66
N LYS A 506 -25.36 -10.75 -38.80
CA LYS A 506 -26.32 -11.02 -37.70
C LYS A 506 -27.58 -11.72 -38.18
N PRO A 507 -28.20 -12.63 -37.38
CA PRO A 507 -29.57 -13.07 -37.63
C PRO A 507 -30.61 -12.09 -37.06
N LYS A 508 -31.68 -11.98 -37.84
CA LYS A 508 -32.87 -11.13 -37.65
C LYS A 508 -33.73 -11.60 -36.47
N LYS A 509 -34.37 -10.60 -35.83
CA LYS A 509 -35.54 -10.77 -34.95
C LYS A 509 -36.70 -11.41 -35.69
N GLU A 510 -37.28 -12.48 -35.15
CA GLU A 510 -38.64 -12.90 -35.43
C GLU A 510 -39.57 -12.47 -34.31
N LEU A 511 -40.65 -11.81 -34.73
CA LEU A 511 -41.84 -11.54 -33.93
C LEU A 511 -42.56 -12.86 -33.64
N LEU A 512 -42.92 -13.10 -32.40
CA LEU A 512 -43.98 -14.05 -32.06
C LEU A 512 -44.99 -13.35 -31.15
N THR A 513 -46.20 -13.48 -31.62
CA THR A 513 -47.49 -12.94 -31.25
C THR A 513 -48.01 -13.46 -29.91
N ASP A 514 -48.83 -12.62 -29.31
CA ASP A 514 -49.77 -12.78 -28.21
C ASP A 514 -50.23 -14.21 -27.85
N VAL A 515 -50.09 -14.57 -26.57
CA VAL A 515 -50.95 -15.56 -25.92
C VAL A 515 -51.35 -15.05 -24.54
N THR A 516 -52.59 -14.71 -24.40
CA THR A 516 -53.32 -14.44 -23.16
C THR A 516 -53.49 -15.70 -22.31
N PRO A 517 -53.29 -15.70 -21.00
CA PRO A 517 -53.75 -16.81 -20.16
C PRO A 517 -55.13 -16.54 -19.56
N SER A 518 -55.99 -17.53 -19.77
CA SER A 518 -57.31 -17.68 -19.18
C SER A 518 -57.28 -17.83 -17.64
N ARG A 519 -58.25 -17.15 -17.03
CA ARG A 519 -58.63 -17.32 -15.61
C ARG A 519 -59.21 -18.70 -15.37
N THR A 520 -58.73 -19.37 -14.33
CA THR A 520 -59.55 -20.31 -13.55
C THR A 520 -59.49 -19.90 -12.07
N LYS A 521 -60.68 -19.63 -11.55
CA LYS A 521 -61.01 -19.41 -10.14
C LYS A 521 -61.08 -20.77 -9.47
N GLU A 522 -60.35 -20.98 -8.34
CA GLU A 522 -60.76 -21.92 -7.32
C GLU A 522 -60.73 -21.23 -5.96
N THR A 523 -61.88 -21.16 -5.40
CA THR A 523 -62.23 -20.76 -4.03
C THR A 523 -61.91 -21.87 -3.05
N LEU A 524 -61.19 -21.58 -1.98
CA LEU A 524 -61.28 -22.32 -0.75
C LEU A 524 -61.10 -21.39 0.47
N ASN A 525 -62.26 -21.22 1.12
CA ASN A 525 -62.42 -20.66 2.46
C ASN A 525 -61.63 -21.48 3.48
N ASN A 526 -60.89 -20.81 4.38
CA ASN A 526 -60.95 -21.09 5.82
C ASN A 526 -60.22 -19.99 6.60
N SER A 527 -61.00 -19.12 7.13
CA SER A 527 -60.63 -18.11 8.13
C SER A 527 -60.56 -18.73 9.54
N LYS A 528 -59.41 -18.52 10.20
CA LYS A 528 -59.34 -18.43 11.70
C LYS A 528 -58.69 -17.12 12.07
N PRO A 529 -59.24 -16.36 13.01
CA PRO A 529 -58.73 -15.06 13.40
C PRO A 529 -57.56 -15.15 14.35
N LEU A 530 -56.60 -14.20 14.17
CA LEU A 530 -55.49 -13.92 15.09
C LEU A 530 -56.01 -13.28 16.38
N PRO A 531 -55.46 -13.60 17.56
CA PRO A 531 -55.84 -12.98 18.83
C PRO A 531 -55.22 -11.59 18.97
N THR A 532 -56.03 -10.66 19.44
CA THR A 532 -55.74 -9.30 19.82
C THR A 532 -54.82 -9.23 21.05
N LEU A 533 -53.91 -8.22 20.99
CA LEU A 533 -53.03 -7.76 22.07
C LEU A 533 -53.85 -7.17 23.23
N GLU A 534 -54.21 -7.96 24.23
CA GLU A 534 -54.52 -7.54 25.57
C GLU A 534 -54.38 -8.78 26.47
N ASN A 535 -53.24 -8.84 27.22
CA ASN A 535 -52.97 -9.64 28.44
C ASN A 535 -51.54 -10.18 28.47
N ILE A 536 -50.58 -9.26 28.66
CA ILE A 536 -49.30 -9.58 29.33
C ILE A 536 -48.92 -8.36 30.18
N ASN A 537 -49.65 -8.11 31.22
CA ASN A 537 -49.22 -7.34 32.37
C ASN A 537 -49.74 -8.07 33.58
N ASN A 538 -48.93 -8.95 34.14
CA ASN A 538 -48.90 -9.38 35.55
C ASN A 538 -48.18 -10.72 35.66
N SER A 539 -46.85 -10.63 35.82
CA SER A 539 -46.06 -11.53 36.67
C SER A 539 -44.59 -11.31 36.40
N LYS A 540 -43.92 -10.59 37.27
CA LYS A 540 -42.59 -10.83 37.83
C LYS A 540 -42.03 -9.52 38.40
N LYS A 541 -42.53 -9.23 39.61
CA LYS A 541 -41.73 -8.58 40.65
C LYS A 541 -41.34 -9.73 41.58
N ALA A 542 -40.07 -10.04 41.64
CA ALA A 542 -39.33 -10.56 42.78
C ALA A 542 -37.93 -10.94 42.33
N ASP A 543 -36.98 -10.57 43.15
CA ASP A 543 -35.60 -11.01 43.24
C ASP A 543 -34.57 -10.20 42.43
N TYR A 544 -34.21 -9.05 43.02
CA TYR A 544 -32.85 -8.51 43.06
C TYR A 544 -32.56 -8.20 44.54
N ASP A 545 -31.85 -9.12 45.18
CA ASP A 545 -30.93 -8.86 46.28
C ASP A 545 -29.95 -10.05 46.37
N ILE A 546 -28.64 -9.68 46.57
CA ILE A 546 -27.54 -10.55 46.98
C ILE A 546 -26.71 -11.19 45.82
N LEU A 547 -25.64 -10.60 45.43
CA LEU A 547 -24.17 -10.76 45.63
C LEU A 547 -23.42 -9.98 44.54
#